data_62e748c1f6933e375bc6ef03e0b2cfff
#
_entry.id   62e748c1f6933e375bc6ef03e0b2cfff
#
_cell.length_a   1.000
_cell.length_b   1.000
_cell.length_c   1.000
_cell.angle_alpha   90.00
_cell.angle_beta   90.00
_cell.angle_gamma   90.00
#
_symmetry.space_group_name_H-M   'P 1'
#
loop_
_entity.id
_entity.type
_entity.pdbx_description
1 polymer ?
#
loop_
_entity_poly.entity_id
_entity_poly.type
_entity_poly.pdbx_seq_one_letter_code
_entity_poly.pdbx_strand_id
1 'polypeptide(L)'
;MKPWILTLLTVFISLPGWAGSLSSDVDSLGGNQDLMKKVKAIDPNNRVRVVQKRSVDRHYRLELGFNYGAYSDGDPYLKTDSIGGQVEFHINPTFSVGARYASLSNTLSAEGERVFDQASSLRAQGVNTGTVEVDPAQETILGTISIYPLYGKLNFFNRSIAQFDFYAIGGAGTTKLKSGSSPTYTAGGGLGVWMSQHISGRLEARWQGHQDQIGGEARTLNQSVLTASFGFLL
;
A
#
# COMPACT_ATOMS: atom_id res chain seq x y z
N MET A 1 21.31 -5.16 8.42
CA MET A 1 19.89 -5.39 8.81
C MET A 1 19.77 -5.15 10.30
N LYS A 2 18.93 -4.19 10.72
CA LYS A 2 18.74 -3.87 12.15
C LYS A 2 17.94 -5.01 12.81
N PRO A 3 18.31 -5.52 13.97
CA PRO A 3 17.70 -6.70 14.62
C PRO A 3 16.20 -6.52 14.99
N TRP A 4 15.71 -5.32 14.98
CA TRP A 4 14.31 -4.96 15.31
C TRP A 4 13.27 -5.47 14.31
N ILE A 5 13.67 -5.68 13.04
CA ILE A 5 12.75 -6.18 11.99
C ILE A 5 12.41 -7.64 12.23
N LEU A 6 13.37 -8.42 12.75
CA LEU A 6 13.13 -9.84 13.08
C LEU A 6 12.18 -9.98 14.28
N THR A 7 12.24 -9.07 15.25
CA THR A 7 11.40 -9.12 16.46
C THR A 7 9.93 -8.77 16.14
N LEU A 8 9.69 -7.87 15.19
CA LEU A 8 8.33 -7.54 14.78
C LEU A 8 7.68 -8.68 13.98
N LEU A 9 8.45 -9.40 13.19
CA LEU A 9 7.96 -10.56 12.42
C LEU A 9 7.60 -11.74 13.34
N THR A 10 8.33 -11.93 14.43
CA THR A 10 8.06 -13.03 15.39
C THR A 10 6.84 -12.79 16.26
N VAL A 11 6.49 -11.53 16.57
CA VAL A 11 5.26 -11.20 17.33
C VAL A 11 4.00 -11.48 16.51
N PHE A 12 4.04 -11.33 15.18
CA PHE A 12 2.89 -11.67 14.33
C PHE A 12 2.67 -13.19 14.17
N ILE A 13 3.71 -14.01 14.34
CA ILE A 13 3.62 -15.47 14.21
C ILE A 13 3.11 -16.12 15.51
N SER A 14 3.16 -15.41 16.64
CA SER A 14 2.84 -15.98 17.98
C SER A 14 1.44 -15.65 18.50
N LEU A 15 0.49 -15.22 17.66
CA LEU A 15 -0.92 -15.12 18.04
C LEU A 15 -1.62 -16.48 17.84
N PRO A 16 -1.65 -17.37 18.84
CA PRO A 16 -2.38 -18.60 18.74
C PRO A 16 -3.85 -18.33 19.02
N GLY A 17 -4.71 -18.63 18.07
CA GLY A 17 -6.12 -18.79 18.37
C GLY A 17 -7.13 -18.18 17.38
N TRP A 18 -6.70 -17.52 16.30
CA TRP A 18 -7.63 -16.90 15.34
C TRP A 18 -7.58 -17.51 13.94
N ALA A 19 -6.80 -18.56 13.78
CA ALA A 19 -6.75 -19.32 12.53
C ALA A 19 -7.88 -20.36 12.53
N GLY A 20 -9.10 -19.93 12.28
CA GLY A 20 -10.01 -20.77 11.53
C GLY A 20 -9.27 -21.21 10.27
N SER A 21 -9.37 -22.49 9.87
CA SER A 21 -8.54 -22.97 8.76
C SER A 21 -8.69 -22.00 7.58
N LEU A 22 -7.59 -21.55 6.99
CA LEU A 22 -7.59 -20.64 5.84
C LEU A 22 -8.53 -21.12 4.72
N SER A 23 -8.71 -22.43 4.58
CA SER A 23 -9.66 -23.03 3.64
C SER A 23 -11.12 -22.69 3.98
N SER A 24 -11.54 -22.77 5.25
CA SER A 24 -12.90 -22.42 5.65
C SER A 24 -13.17 -20.92 5.54
N ASP A 25 -12.15 -20.10 5.72
CA ASP A 25 -12.26 -18.66 5.62
C ASP A 25 -12.36 -18.20 4.15
N VAL A 26 -11.62 -18.83 3.24
CA VAL A 26 -11.77 -18.62 1.79
C VAL A 26 -13.12 -19.13 1.29
N ASP A 27 -13.61 -20.27 1.80
CA ASP A 27 -14.92 -20.82 1.47
C ASP A 27 -16.07 -19.96 2.01
N SER A 28 -15.83 -19.12 3.01
CA SER A 28 -16.82 -18.20 3.59
C SER A 28 -17.41 -17.19 2.60
N LEU A 29 -16.68 -16.90 1.51
CA LEU A 29 -17.15 -16.03 0.43
C LEU A 29 -18.18 -16.70 -0.51
N GLY A 30 -18.47 -17.98 -0.33
CA GLY A 30 -19.41 -18.76 -1.13
C GLY A 30 -18.80 -19.30 -2.40
N GLY A 31 -18.79 -20.60 -2.57
CA GLY A 31 -18.33 -21.28 -3.79
C GLY A 31 -19.29 -21.09 -4.95
N ASN A 32 -18.75 -20.96 -6.16
CA ASN A 32 -19.55 -20.83 -7.40
C ASN A 32 -20.45 -22.05 -7.66
N GLN A 33 -20.05 -23.23 -7.20
CA GLN A 33 -20.82 -24.48 -7.41
C GLN A 33 -22.15 -24.50 -6.67
N ASP A 34 -22.18 -24.02 -5.42
CA ASP A 34 -23.41 -23.98 -4.63
C ASP A 34 -24.38 -22.91 -5.14
N LEU A 35 -23.85 -21.79 -5.63
CA LEU A 35 -24.63 -20.77 -6.30
C LEU A 35 -25.24 -21.29 -7.61
N MET A 36 -24.49 -21.98 -8.43
CA MET A 36 -24.97 -22.58 -9.69
C MET A 36 -26.00 -23.67 -9.44
N LYS A 37 -25.85 -24.46 -8.37
CA LYS A 37 -26.88 -25.45 -7.98
C LYS A 37 -28.19 -24.78 -7.56
N LYS A 38 -28.11 -23.72 -6.73
CA LYS A 38 -29.28 -22.94 -6.29
C LYS A 38 -30.00 -22.26 -7.45
N VAL A 39 -29.23 -21.63 -8.37
CA VAL A 39 -29.81 -20.99 -9.56
C VAL A 39 -30.52 -21.99 -10.50
N LYS A 40 -29.91 -23.16 -10.76
CA LYS A 40 -30.50 -24.21 -11.54
C LYS A 40 -31.75 -24.85 -10.90
N ALA A 41 -31.80 -24.87 -9.56
CA ALA A 41 -32.94 -25.38 -8.83
C ALA A 41 -34.17 -24.45 -8.87
N ILE A 42 -33.95 -23.13 -9.06
CA ILE A 42 -35.02 -22.13 -9.09
C ILE A 42 -35.64 -22.00 -10.48
N ASP A 43 -34.87 -21.93 -11.53
CA ASP A 43 -35.35 -21.91 -12.90
C ASP A 43 -34.22 -22.30 -13.89
N PRO A 44 -34.34 -23.48 -14.56
CA PRO A 44 -33.31 -23.94 -15.49
C PRO A 44 -33.19 -23.09 -16.76
N ASN A 45 -34.23 -22.32 -17.12
CA ASN A 45 -34.33 -21.59 -18.38
C ASN A 45 -34.32 -20.08 -18.25
N ASN A 46 -34.34 -19.57 -17.04
CA ASN A 46 -34.42 -18.12 -16.80
C ASN A 46 -33.07 -17.53 -16.44
N ARG A 47 -32.67 -16.44 -17.09
CA ARG A 47 -31.49 -15.66 -16.76
C ARG A 47 -31.81 -14.75 -15.56
N VAL A 48 -31.91 -15.32 -14.37
CA VAL A 48 -32.11 -14.56 -13.14
C VAL A 48 -30.85 -13.75 -12.88
N ARG A 49 -30.94 -12.42 -12.92
CA ARG A 49 -29.89 -11.54 -12.39
C ARG A 49 -29.93 -11.61 -10.86
N VAL A 50 -29.13 -12.48 -10.29
CA VAL A 50 -28.97 -12.52 -8.85
C VAL A 50 -28.08 -11.33 -8.45
N VAL A 51 -28.67 -10.31 -7.84
CA VAL A 51 -27.93 -9.24 -7.19
C VAL A 51 -27.38 -9.82 -5.87
N GLN A 52 -26.14 -10.23 -5.89
CA GLN A 52 -25.50 -10.73 -4.69
C GLN A 52 -25.13 -9.57 -3.78
N LYS A 53 -25.51 -9.64 -2.50
CA LYS A 53 -25.03 -8.76 -1.45
C LYS A 53 -23.48 -8.85 -1.35
N ARG A 54 -22.83 -7.79 -0.90
CA ARG A 54 -21.41 -7.84 -0.51
C ARG A 54 -21.23 -8.93 0.53
N SER A 55 -20.28 -9.85 0.31
CA SER A 55 -20.01 -10.90 1.29
C SER A 55 -19.11 -10.39 2.41
N VAL A 56 -18.23 -9.40 2.11
CA VAL A 56 -17.40 -8.74 3.13
C VAL A 56 -18.13 -7.50 3.64
N ASP A 57 -18.61 -7.58 4.87
CA ASP A 57 -19.17 -6.43 5.56
C ASP A 57 -18.03 -5.64 6.21
N ARG A 58 -17.95 -4.34 5.87
CA ARG A 58 -16.94 -3.42 6.39
C ARG A 58 -17.54 -2.32 7.27
N HIS A 59 -18.78 -2.47 7.69
CA HIS A 59 -19.46 -1.44 8.47
C HIS A 59 -18.86 -1.37 9.88
N TYR A 60 -18.29 -0.21 10.26
CA TYR A 60 -17.63 0.06 11.53
C TYR A 60 -16.53 -0.97 11.90
N ARG A 61 -15.75 -1.39 10.89
CA ARG A 61 -14.67 -2.35 11.10
C ARG A 61 -13.30 -1.71 10.91
N LEU A 62 -12.33 -2.24 11.64
CA LEU A 62 -10.95 -1.83 11.61
C LEU A 62 -10.14 -2.80 10.74
N GLU A 63 -9.34 -2.27 9.81
CA GLU A 63 -8.40 -3.04 9.01
C GLU A 63 -6.98 -2.65 9.39
N LEU A 64 -6.17 -3.65 9.72
CA LEU A 64 -4.74 -3.50 9.95
C LEU A 64 -4.00 -4.02 8.73
N GLY A 65 -3.01 -3.30 8.25
CA GLY A 65 -2.27 -3.70 7.06
C GLY A 65 -0.78 -3.47 7.19
N PHE A 66 -0.03 -4.32 6.48
CA PHE A 66 1.38 -4.17 6.19
C PHE A 66 1.53 -3.79 4.73
N ASN A 67 2.48 -2.89 4.41
CA ASN A 67 2.70 -2.45 3.06
C ASN A 67 4.19 -2.38 2.69
N TYR A 68 4.44 -2.59 1.40
CA TYR A 68 5.71 -2.35 0.73
C TYR A 68 5.45 -1.38 -0.42
N GLY A 69 6.29 -0.36 -0.56
CA GLY A 69 6.17 0.66 -1.58
C GLY A 69 7.47 0.93 -2.31
N ALA A 70 7.37 1.21 -3.61
CA ALA A 70 8.45 1.70 -4.45
C ALA A 70 8.13 3.13 -4.89
N TYR A 71 9.11 4.02 -4.81
CA TYR A 71 9.00 5.42 -5.18
C TYR A 71 9.72 5.67 -6.49
N SER A 72 9.12 6.46 -7.36
CA SER A 72 9.69 6.93 -8.62
C SER A 72 9.43 8.42 -8.81
N ASP A 73 10.08 9.01 -9.80
CA ASP A 73 9.94 10.44 -10.19
C ASP A 73 10.35 11.43 -9.08
N GLY A 74 11.09 10.96 -8.07
CA GLY A 74 11.62 11.78 -7.01
C GLY A 74 12.98 12.39 -7.32
N ASP A 75 13.92 12.28 -6.38
CA ASP A 75 15.29 12.69 -6.61
C ASP A 75 15.98 11.75 -7.60
N PRO A 76 16.58 12.27 -8.71
CA PRO A 76 17.19 11.42 -9.75
C PRO A 76 18.39 10.60 -9.26
N TYR A 77 19.02 11.02 -8.16
CA TYR A 77 20.19 10.35 -7.59
C TYR A 77 19.83 9.27 -6.56
N LEU A 78 18.57 9.19 -6.17
CA LEU A 78 18.09 8.25 -5.15
C LEU A 78 17.05 7.27 -5.72
N LYS A 79 17.18 6.02 -5.33
CA LYS A 79 16.16 5.00 -5.43
C LYS A 79 15.61 4.75 -4.03
N THR A 80 14.31 4.92 -3.86
CA THR A 80 13.63 4.84 -2.56
C THR A 80 12.61 3.72 -2.57
N ASP A 81 12.71 2.83 -1.59
CA ASP A 81 11.72 1.80 -1.28
C ASP A 81 11.20 2.04 0.14
N SER A 82 10.02 1.55 0.46
CA SER A 82 9.46 1.67 1.81
C SER A 82 8.84 0.39 2.32
N ILE A 83 8.90 0.23 3.63
CA ILE A 83 8.18 -0.79 4.38
C ILE A 83 7.38 -0.07 5.46
N GLY A 84 6.11 -0.45 5.62
CA GLY A 84 5.26 0.24 6.57
C GLY A 84 4.04 -0.53 7.02
N GLY A 85 3.23 0.17 7.80
CA GLY A 85 1.94 -0.32 8.28
C GLY A 85 0.85 0.71 8.07
N GLN A 86 -0.37 0.22 8.05
CA GLN A 86 -1.56 1.06 7.94
C GLN A 86 -2.65 0.56 8.88
N VAL A 87 -3.41 1.50 9.38
CA VAL A 87 -4.64 1.26 10.13
C VAL A 87 -5.74 2.00 9.40
N GLU A 88 -6.80 1.31 9.04
CA GLU A 88 -7.92 1.89 8.30
C GLU A 88 -9.25 1.53 8.97
N PHE A 89 -10.01 2.53 9.36
CA PHE A 89 -11.34 2.39 9.93
C PHE A 89 -12.39 2.59 8.85
N HIS A 90 -13.11 1.56 8.52
CA HIS A 90 -14.22 1.59 7.57
C HIS A 90 -15.48 2.09 8.26
N ILE A 91 -15.89 3.32 7.95
CA ILE A 91 -17.14 3.91 8.47
C ILE A 91 -18.33 3.17 7.87
N ASN A 92 -18.22 2.86 6.60
CA ASN A 92 -19.18 2.08 5.84
C ASN A 92 -18.48 1.42 4.62
N PRO A 93 -19.15 0.59 3.83
CA PRO A 93 -18.52 -0.05 2.67
C PRO A 93 -17.99 0.90 1.59
N THR A 94 -18.33 2.19 1.64
CA THR A 94 -17.95 3.20 0.64
C THR A 94 -16.87 4.15 1.14
N PHE A 95 -16.79 4.41 2.45
CA PHE A 95 -15.87 5.38 3.04
C PHE A 95 -15.05 4.79 4.17
N SER A 96 -13.77 5.12 4.18
CA SER A 96 -12.88 4.83 5.30
C SER A 96 -11.94 5.99 5.59
N VAL A 97 -11.44 6.02 6.81
CA VAL A 97 -10.41 6.93 7.28
C VAL A 97 -9.26 6.11 7.87
N GLY A 98 -8.04 6.55 7.69
CA GLY A 98 -6.90 5.76 8.14
C GLY A 98 -5.67 6.57 8.46
N ALA A 99 -4.68 5.88 9.01
CA ALA A 99 -3.34 6.37 9.23
C ALA A 99 -2.34 5.38 8.63
N ARG A 100 -1.27 5.92 8.05
CA ARG A 100 -0.20 5.14 7.42
C ARG A 100 1.14 5.59 7.95
N TYR A 101 1.99 4.66 8.24
CA TYR A 101 3.40 4.86 8.55
C TYR A 101 4.25 4.09 7.56
N ALA A 102 5.30 4.72 7.07
CA ALA A 102 6.29 4.08 6.20
C ALA A 102 7.70 4.49 6.61
N SER A 103 8.58 3.51 6.75
CA SER A 103 10.01 3.70 6.87
C SER A 103 10.63 3.57 5.48
N LEU A 104 11.41 4.57 5.07
CA LEU A 104 11.98 4.65 3.74
C LEU A 104 13.45 4.22 3.75
N SER A 105 13.81 3.42 2.77
CA SER A 105 15.18 2.98 2.51
C SER A 105 15.65 3.60 1.22
N ASN A 106 16.74 4.36 1.30
CA ASN A 106 17.31 5.07 0.15
C ASN A 106 18.63 4.43 -0.26
N THR A 107 18.79 4.16 -1.55
CA THR A 107 20.03 3.74 -2.19
C THR A 107 20.34 4.68 -3.34
N LEU A 108 21.58 4.73 -3.79
CA LEU A 108 21.91 5.49 -4.99
C LEU A 108 21.23 4.86 -6.21
N SER A 109 20.74 5.72 -7.09
CA SER A 109 20.34 5.31 -8.44
C SER A 109 21.58 5.08 -9.30
N ALA A 110 21.43 4.48 -10.47
CA ALA A 110 22.54 4.33 -11.43
C ALA A 110 23.17 5.69 -11.81
N GLU A 111 22.36 6.74 -11.91
CA GLU A 111 22.84 8.10 -12.15
C GLU A 111 23.54 8.67 -10.90
N GLY A 112 23.01 8.40 -9.72
CA GLY A 112 23.66 8.73 -8.45
C GLY A 112 25.03 8.10 -8.34
N GLU A 113 25.16 6.79 -8.55
CA GLU A 113 26.44 6.07 -8.54
C GLU A 113 27.44 6.70 -9.53
N ARG A 114 27.02 6.93 -10.78
CA ARG A 114 27.85 7.52 -11.81
C ARG A 114 28.41 8.90 -11.40
N VAL A 115 27.56 9.77 -10.85
CA VAL A 115 27.95 11.14 -10.47
C VAL A 115 28.85 11.13 -9.23
N PHE A 116 28.57 10.29 -8.24
CA PHE A 116 29.40 10.16 -7.04
C PHE A 116 30.77 9.57 -7.35
N ASP A 117 30.84 8.56 -8.25
CA ASP A 117 32.10 7.98 -8.69
C ASP A 117 32.94 8.99 -9.48
N GLN A 118 32.32 9.74 -10.37
CA GLN A 118 32.98 10.81 -11.12
C GLN A 118 33.52 11.89 -10.19
N ALA A 119 32.74 12.34 -9.21
CA ALA A 119 33.17 13.32 -8.23
C ALA A 119 34.35 12.80 -7.37
N SER A 120 34.32 11.52 -6.99
CA SER A 120 35.40 10.90 -6.21
C SER A 120 36.70 10.78 -7.02
N SER A 121 36.62 10.44 -8.31
CA SER A 121 37.77 10.33 -9.21
C SER A 121 38.42 11.69 -9.47
N LEU A 122 37.64 12.76 -9.63
CA LEU A 122 38.13 14.12 -9.82
C LEU A 122 38.81 14.67 -8.57
N ARG A 123 38.27 14.35 -7.38
CA ARG A 123 38.93 14.69 -6.09
C ARG A 123 40.27 13.98 -5.92
N ALA A 124 40.36 12.73 -6.33
CA ALA A 124 41.62 11.98 -6.30
C ALA A 124 42.70 12.62 -7.21
N GLN A 125 42.28 13.37 -8.23
CA GLN A 125 43.15 14.15 -9.13
C GLN A 125 43.43 15.58 -8.63
N GLY A 126 42.99 15.93 -7.40
CA GLY A 126 43.20 17.23 -6.80
C GLY A 126 42.23 18.33 -7.28
N VAL A 127 41.20 17.97 -8.05
CA VAL A 127 40.18 18.91 -8.51
C VAL A 127 39.14 19.07 -7.41
N ASN A 128 38.93 20.31 -6.92
CA ASN A 128 37.89 20.59 -5.94
C ASN A 128 36.50 20.60 -6.61
N THR A 129 35.85 19.45 -6.61
CA THR A 129 34.48 19.32 -7.12
C THR A 129 33.47 19.36 -5.98
N GLY A 130 32.38 20.12 -6.17
CA GLY A 130 31.24 20.08 -5.25
C GLY A 130 30.67 18.65 -5.17
N THR A 131 30.14 18.30 -4.00
CA THR A 131 29.39 17.04 -3.84
C THR A 131 27.94 17.30 -4.20
N VAL A 132 27.32 16.37 -4.92
CA VAL A 132 25.87 16.41 -5.08
C VAL A 132 25.23 16.27 -3.70
N GLU A 133 24.47 17.25 -3.32
CA GLU A 133 23.72 17.23 -2.08
C GLU A 133 22.38 16.53 -2.31
N VAL A 134 22.04 15.59 -1.44
CA VAL A 134 20.77 14.86 -1.44
C VAL A 134 20.15 14.94 -0.05
N ASP A 135 18.83 15.08 -0.02
CA ASP A 135 18.05 15.13 1.22
C ASP A 135 17.08 13.93 1.30
N PRO A 136 17.58 12.73 1.64
CA PRO A 136 16.78 11.52 1.61
C PRO A 136 15.65 11.54 2.64
N ALA A 137 14.46 11.18 2.20
CA ALA A 137 13.32 10.94 3.08
C ALA A 137 13.56 9.66 3.91
N GLN A 138 13.26 9.70 5.19
CA GLN A 138 13.50 8.60 6.14
C GLN A 138 12.21 7.92 6.59
N GLU A 139 11.21 8.71 6.92
CA GLU A 139 9.93 8.24 7.44
C GLU A 139 8.79 9.11 6.90
N THR A 140 7.63 8.49 6.70
CA THR A 140 6.41 9.22 6.32
C THR A 140 5.25 8.77 7.20
N ILE A 141 4.49 9.75 7.71
CA ILE A 141 3.25 9.52 8.45
C ILE A 141 2.15 10.30 7.73
N LEU A 142 1.08 9.61 7.33
CA LEU A 142 -0.05 10.17 6.60
C LEU A 142 -1.37 9.83 7.27
N GLY A 143 -2.25 10.81 7.40
CA GLY A 143 -3.68 10.61 7.59
C GLY A 143 -4.35 10.51 6.23
N THR A 144 -5.23 9.55 6.02
CA THR A 144 -5.84 9.26 4.72
C THR A 144 -7.35 9.10 4.80
N ILE A 145 -8.02 9.43 3.70
CA ILE A 145 -9.44 9.17 3.48
C ILE A 145 -9.54 8.39 2.18
N SER A 146 -10.32 7.31 2.18
CA SER A 146 -10.53 6.48 0.99
C SER A 146 -12.01 6.37 0.65
N ILE A 147 -12.31 6.36 -0.64
CA ILE A 147 -13.65 6.22 -1.20
C ILE A 147 -13.65 5.03 -2.14
N TYR A 148 -14.60 4.10 -1.95
CA TYR A 148 -14.75 2.85 -2.69
C TYR A 148 -15.99 2.91 -3.61
N PRO A 149 -15.91 3.56 -4.79
CA PRO A 149 -17.05 3.75 -5.66
C PRO A 149 -17.46 2.48 -6.40
N LEU A 150 -16.52 1.59 -6.68
CA LEU A 150 -16.75 0.41 -7.49
C LEU A 150 -16.44 -0.86 -6.71
N TYR A 151 -17.33 -1.82 -6.85
CA TYR A 151 -17.24 -3.13 -6.25
C TYR A 151 -17.60 -4.19 -7.29
N GLY A 152 -16.86 -5.27 -7.30
CA GLY A 152 -17.11 -6.38 -8.21
C GLY A 152 -16.78 -7.74 -7.59
N LYS A 153 -17.12 -8.78 -8.32
CA LYS A 153 -16.82 -10.17 -7.97
C LYS A 153 -16.16 -10.85 -9.15
N LEU A 154 -15.06 -11.55 -8.88
CA LEU A 154 -14.34 -12.35 -9.84
C LEU A 154 -14.46 -13.83 -9.46
N ASN A 155 -14.77 -14.66 -10.44
CA ASN A 155 -14.70 -16.09 -10.28
C ASN A 155 -13.26 -16.54 -10.49
N PHE A 156 -12.63 -17.01 -9.41
CA PHE A 156 -11.24 -17.45 -9.44
C PHE A 156 -11.18 -18.97 -9.72
N PHE A 157 -10.80 -19.32 -10.95
CA PHE A 157 -10.62 -20.71 -11.40
C PHE A 157 -11.81 -21.65 -11.14
N ASN A 158 -13.06 -21.16 -11.19
CA ASN A 158 -14.29 -21.91 -10.90
C ASN A 158 -14.34 -22.57 -9.50
N ARG A 159 -13.46 -22.17 -8.57
CA ARG A 159 -13.37 -22.75 -7.23
C ARG A 159 -13.79 -21.76 -6.13
N SER A 160 -13.49 -20.49 -6.30
CA SER A 160 -13.80 -19.46 -5.30
C SER A 160 -14.22 -18.15 -5.95
N ILE A 161 -14.96 -17.33 -5.22
CA ILE A 161 -15.35 -15.98 -5.63
C ILE A 161 -14.49 -15.01 -4.84
N ALA A 162 -13.58 -14.31 -5.54
CA ALA A 162 -12.87 -13.19 -4.96
C ALA A 162 -13.69 -11.90 -5.18
N GLN A 163 -13.70 -11.04 -4.18
CA GLN A 163 -14.30 -9.72 -4.28
C GLN A 163 -13.22 -8.69 -4.50
N PHE A 164 -13.49 -7.71 -5.34
CA PHE A 164 -12.56 -6.62 -5.58
C PHE A 164 -13.25 -5.27 -5.46
N ASP A 165 -12.47 -4.29 -5.06
CA ASP A 165 -12.88 -2.89 -4.96
C ASP A 165 -11.89 -2.01 -5.70
N PHE A 166 -12.40 -1.04 -6.47
CA PHE A 166 -11.59 0.11 -6.85
C PHE A 166 -11.84 1.24 -5.86
N TYR A 167 -10.77 1.91 -5.46
CA TYR A 167 -10.87 3.03 -4.55
C TYR A 167 -9.98 4.19 -4.96
N ALA A 168 -10.42 5.39 -4.58
CA ALA A 168 -9.62 6.59 -4.60
C ALA A 168 -9.20 6.92 -3.17
N ILE A 169 -8.00 7.48 -3.02
CA ILE A 169 -7.42 7.85 -1.75
C ILE A 169 -6.83 9.25 -1.83
N GLY A 170 -7.02 10.02 -0.78
CA GLY A 170 -6.37 11.29 -0.57
C GLY A 170 -5.90 11.40 0.87
N GLY A 171 -4.87 12.19 1.11
CA GLY A 171 -4.34 12.33 2.45
C GLY A 171 -3.30 13.43 2.61
N ALA A 172 -2.99 13.71 3.86
CA ALA A 172 -1.97 14.66 4.25
C ALA A 172 -1.22 14.18 5.49
N GLY A 173 -0.01 14.66 5.68
CA GLY A 173 0.80 14.31 6.82
C GLY A 173 2.17 14.93 6.77
N THR A 174 3.19 14.17 7.16
CA THR A 174 4.55 14.66 7.28
C THR A 174 5.55 13.61 6.80
N THR A 175 6.53 14.03 6.03
CA THR A 175 7.72 13.25 5.69
C THR A 175 8.92 13.82 6.46
N LYS A 176 9.62 12.96 7.17
CA LYS A 176 10.88 13.28 7.85
C LYS A 176 12.03 13.04 6.86
N LEU A 177 12.75 14.11 6.57
CA LEU A 177 13.95 14.14 5.75
C LEU A 177 15.20 14.19 6.64
N LYS A 178 16.37 14.10 6.03
CA LYS A 178 17.63 14.31 6.74
C LYS A 178 17.75 15.74 7.26
N SER A 179 17.26 16.73 6.51
CA SER A 179 17.29 18.17 6.86
C SER A 179 16.23 18.58 7.88
N GLY A 180 15.14 17.81 8.04
CA GLY A 180 14.03 18.16 8.92
C GLY A 180 12.73 17.45 8.55
N SER A 181 11.59 18.05 8.87
CA SER A 181 10.27 17.51 8.56
C SER A 181 9.53 18.43 7.57
N SER A 182 8.88 17.84 6.60
CA SER A 182 8.15 18.55 5.56
C SER A 182 6.68 18.11 5.50
N PRO A 183 5.73 19.05 5.36
CA PRO A 183 4.35 18.72 5.06
C PRO A 183 4.26 17.91 3.78
N THR A 184 3.42 16.88 3.80
CA THR A 184 3.29 15.93 2.69
C THR A 184 1.84 15.74 2.33
N TYR A 185 1.52 15.75 1.05
CA TYR A 185 0.20 15.50 0.51
C TYR A 185 0.26 14.29 -0.42
N THR A 186 -0.84 13.54 -0.47
CA THR A 186 -0.94 12.38 -1.34
C THR A 186 -2.33 12.26 -1.93
N ALA A 187 -2.39 11.78 -3.18
CA ALA A 187 -3.64 11.45 -3.86
C ALA A 187 -3.40 10.30 -4.83
N GLY A 188 -4.37 9.44 -4.99
CA GLY A 188 -4.22 8.30 -5.90
C GLY A 188 -5.42 7.38 -5.87
N GLY A 189 -5.19 6.14 -6.26
CA GLY A 189 -6.21 5.11 -6.26
C GLY A 189 -5.60 3.72 -6.26
N GLY A 190 -6.45 2.74 -6.05
CA GLY A 190 -6.00 1.36 -5.98
C GLY A 190 -7.10 0.35 -6.25
N LEU A 191 -6.64 -0.88 -6.31
CA LEU A 191 -7.44 -2.08 -6.42
C LEU A 191 -7.25 -2.90 -5.15
N GLY A 192 -8.34 -3.17 -4.44
CA GLY A 192 -8.39 -4.11 -3.33
C GLY A 192 -8.99 -5.44 -3.78
N VAL A 193 -8.43 -6.54 -3.31
CA VAL A 193 -8.95 -7.90 -3.52
C VAL A 193 -9.16 -8.55 -2.16
N TRP A 194 -10.38 -9.01 -1.90
CA TRP A 194 -10.74 -9.73 -0.68
C TRP A 194 -10.64 -11.22 -0.94
N MET A 195 -9.69 -11.87 -0.28
CA MET A 195 -9.48 -13.31 -0.36
C MET A 195 -10.35 -14.07 0.63
N SER A 196 -10.76 -13.42 1.72
CA SER A 196 -11.69 -13.92 2.72
C SER A 196 -12.49 -12.77 3.34
N GLN A 197 -13.31 -13.04 4.36
CA GLN A 197 -14.01 -12.01 5.13
C GLN A 197 -13.07 -11.15 5.98
N HIS A 198 -11.83 -11.59 6.19
CA HIS A 198 -10.85 -10.94 7.04
C HIS A 198 -9.57 -10.53 6.29
N ILE A 199 -9.26 -11.18 5.17
CA ILE A 199 -7.98 -11.01 4.48
C ILE A 199 -8.16 -10.22 3.19
N SER A 200 -7.39 -9.15 3.05
CA SER A 200 -7.33 -8.33 1.85
C SER A 200 -5.91 -8.22 1.30
N GLY A 201 -5.82 -8.10 -0.03
CA GLY A 201 -4.62 -7.67 -0.72
C GLY A 201 -4.93 -6.40 -1.51
N ARG A 202 -4.01 -5.43 -1.55
CA ARG A 202 -4.23 -4.17 -2.26
C ARG A 202 -3.02 -3.79 -3.11
N LEU A 203 -3.29 -3.24 -4.28
CA LEU A 203 -2.31 -2.57 -5.14
C LEU A 203 -2.76 -1.12 -5.31
N GLU A 204 -1.86 -0.18 -5.07
CA GLU A 204 -2.17 1.24 -5.01
C GLU A 204 -1.11 2.04 -5.75
N ALA A 205 -1.54 2.98 -6.58
CA ALA A 205 -0.69 3.97 -7.21
C ALA A 205 -1.10 5.36 -6.71
N ARG A 206 -0.13 6.09 -6.16
CA ARG A 206 -0.34 7.43 -5.57
C ARG A 206 0.69 8.40 -6.07
N TRP A 207 0.27 9.62 -6.26
CA TRP A 207 1.14 10.79 -6.24
C TRP A 207 1.39 11.20 -4.79
N GLN A 208 2.62 11.62 -4.48
CA GLN A 208 3.01 12.18 -3.18
C GLN A 208 3.93 13.38 -3.40
N GLY A 209 3.56 14.51 -2.79
CA GLY A 209 4.32 15.75 -2.86
C GLY A 209 4.78 16.21 -1.48
N HIS A 210 6.04 16.62 -1.38
CA HIS A 210 6.63 17.26 -0.19
C HIS A 210 7.72 18.24 -0.62
N GLN A 211 8.33 18.94 0.32
CA GLN A 211 9.48 19.81 0.07
C GLN A 211 10.73 19.20 0.68
N ASP A 212 11.82 19.19 -0.07
CA ASP A 212 13.17 18.90 0.41
C ASP A 212 14.04 20.17 0.43
N GLN A 213 15.24 20.07 0.98
CA GLN A 213 16.19 21.17 1.04
C GLN A 213 17.50 20.75 0.38
N ILE A 214 17.90 21.49 -0.67
CA ILE A 214 19.16 21.29 -1.37
C ILE A 214 19.87 22.64 -1.49
N GLY A 215 21.13 22.70 -1.02
CA GLY A 215 21.89 23.94 -1.03
C GLY A 215 21.31 25.04 -0.14
N GLY A 216 20.47 24.70 0.83
CA GLY A 216 19.76 25.66 1.67
C GLY A 216 18.49 26.25 1.06
N GLU A 217 18.11 25.80 -0.16
CA GLU A 217 16.88 26.22 -0.84
C GLU A 217 15.82 25.11 -0.75
N ALA A 218 14.56 25.51 -0.52
CA ALA A 218 13.44 24.59 -0.52
C ALA A 218 13.03 24.25 -1.97
N ARG A 219 12.97 22.96 -2.29
CA ARG A 219 12.51 22.43 -3.57
C ARG A 219 11.27 21.59 -3.38
N THR A 220 10.26 21.75 -4.23
CA THR A 220 9.10 20.86 -4.24
C THR A 220 9.43 19.59 -4.99
N LEU A 221 9.32 18.47 -4.32
CA LEU A 221 9.53 17.13 -4.87
C LEU A 221 8.18 16.44 -5.06
N ASN A 222 7.95 15.96 -6.27
CA ASN A 222 6.77 15.18 -6.63
C ASN A 222 7.20 13.76 -6.95
N GLN A 223 6.52 12.78 -6.38
CA GLN A 223 6.87 11.37 -6.49
C GLN A 223 5.65 10.54 -6.85
N SER A 224 5.86 9.52 -7.64
CA SER A 224 4.89 8.44 -7.86
C SER A 224 5.22 7.29 -6.91
N VAL A 225 4.24 6.80 -6.18
CA VAL A 225 4.40 5.73 -5.19
C VAL A 225 3.51 4.56 -5.59
N LEU A 226 4.14 3.43 -5.89
CA LEU A 226 3.43 2.16 -6.12
C LEU A 226 3.53 1.33 -4.84
N THR A 227 2.40 0.94 -4.28
CA THR A 227 2.34 0.22 -3.01
C THR A 227 1.58 -1.09 -3.16
N ALA A 228 2.15 -2.18 -2.66
CA ALA A 228 1.45 -3.43 -2.43
C ALA A 228 1.23 -3.60 -0.92
N SER A 229 0.02 -3.98 -0.53
CA SER A 229 -0.31 -4.19 0.88
C SER A 229 -1.13 -5.45 1.11
N PHE A 230 -0.98 -5.98 2.32
CA PHE A 230 -1.74 -7.09 2.86
C PHE A 230 -2.46 -6.62 4.11
N GLY A 231 -3.78 -6.82 4.18
CA GLY A 231 -4.62 -6.33 5.25
C GLY A 231 -5.38 -7.44 5.97
N PHE A 232 -5.67 -7.19 7.24
CA PHE A 232 -6.52 -8.01 8.08
C PHE A 232 -7.65 -7.17 8.69
N LEU A 233 -8.89 -7.55 8.40
CA LEU A 233 -10.10 -6.89 8.85
C LEU A 233 -10.59 -7.53 10.16
N LEU A 234 -10.66 -6.71 11.21
CA LEU A 234 -11.11 -7.08 12.56
C LEU A 234 -12.62 -6.96 12.70
#